data_b2dbba50fe2d1d3f94bb5f1e82e265eb
#
_entry.id   b2dbba50fe2d1d3f94bb5f1e82e265eb
#
_cell.length_a   1.000
_cell.length_b   1.000
_cell.length_c   1.000
_cell.angle_alpha   90.00
_cell.angle_beta   90.00
_cell.angle_gamma   90.00
#
_symmetry.space_group_name_H-M   'P 1'
#
loop_
_entity.id
_entity.type
_entity.pdbx_description
1 polymer ?
#
loop_
_entity_poly.entity_id
_entity_poly.type
_entity_poly.pdbx_seq_one_letter_code
_entity_poly.pdbx_strand_id
1 'polypeptide(L)'
;MLLIHFILMHKNIFKYPNLSIKNYEDSFTKDQADRWLESSLDELNWLEGEIKLFGKDIKIPRLQCWYADEGCNYKYSGKMLERNNWHPALLEIKNKIEVITSQKYNSVLANFYRNGTDSMGWHSDDESMLSKDSAIASVSLGQERPLCFKHKNEDISFS
;
A
#
# COMPACT_ATOMS: atom_id res chain seq x y z
N MET A 1 1.73 6.04 11.85
CA MET A 1 2.44 5.36 10.77
C MET A 1 1.70 5.57 9.48
N LEU A 2 2.36 6.02 8.47
CA LEU A 2 1.86 6.05 7.11
C LEU A 2 2.38 4.80 6.39
N LEU A 3 1.48 3.95 5.94
CA LEU A 3 1.81 2.83 5.08
C LEU A 3 1.30 3.14 3.68
N ILE A 4 2.21 3.50 2.81
CA ILE A 4 1.97 3.64 1.39
C ILE A 4 2.35 2.31 0.76
N HIS A 5 1.37 1.56 0.26
CA HIS A 5 1.64 0.25 -0.33
C HIS A 5 2.31 0.40 -1.71
N PHE A 6 3.61 0.38 -1.66
CA PHE A 6 4.52 0.03 -2.73
C PHE A 6 5.51 -0.94 -2.09
N ILE A 7 5.63 -2.20 -2.40
CA ILE A 7 6.63 -3.07 -1.76
C ILE A 7 7.93 -3.00 -2.53
N LEU A 8 8.97 -2.48 -1.88
CA LEU A 8 10.30 -2.51 -2.43
C LEU A 8 11.36 -2.65 -1.38
N MET A 9 12.32 -3.56 -1.59
CA MET A 9 13.09 -3.95 -0.45
C MET A 9 14.42 -4.58 -0.83
N HIS A 10 15.43 -4.46 -0.03
CA HIS A 10 16.76 -5.00 -0.21
C HIS A 10 16.79 -6.55 -0.15
N LYS A 11 17.64 -7.12 -0.91
CA LYS A 11 17.92 -8.46 -1.34
C LYS A 11 17.89 -9.58 -0.29
N ASN A 12 16.72 -9.84 0.31
CA ASN A 12 16.40 -11.16 0.81
C ASN A 12 15.21 -11.67 0.00
N ILE A 13 15.44 -12.57 -0.95
CA ILE A 13 14.36 -13.20 -1.69
C ILE A 13 13.82 -14.32 -0.82
N PHE A 14 12.71 -14.09 -0.17
CA PHE A 14 11.94 -15.14 0.50
C PHE A 14 11.13 -15.86 -0.56
N LYS A 15 11.51 -17.09 -0.89
CA LYS A 15 10.72 -17.96 -1.77
C LYS A 15 9.90 -18.91 -0.93
N TYR A 16 8.62 -18.67 -0.88
CA TYR A 16 7.63 -19.63 -0.42
C TYR A 16 6.85 -20.18 -1.63
N PRO A 17 6.19 -21.34 -1.55
CA PRO A 17 5.30 -21.79 -2.60
C PRO A 17 4.32 -20.65 -2.98
N ASN A 18 4.32 -20.27 -4.25
CA ASN A 18 3.45 -19.22 -4.82
C ASN A 18 3.63 -17.79 -4.27
N LEU A 19 4.74 -17.49 -3.57
CA LEU A 19 5.05 -16.15 -3.09
C LEU A 19 6.51 -15.80 -3.37
N SER A 20 6.74 -14.61 -3.93
CA SER A 20 8.07 -14.02 -4.11
C SER A 20 8.05 -12.63 -3.52
N ILE A 21 8.78 -12.41 -2.43
CA ILE A 21 8.97 -11.10 -1.81
C ILE A 21 10.41 -10.67 -2.02
N LYS A 22 10.59 -9.43 -2.43
CA LYS A 22 11.89 -8.75 -2.51
C LYS A 22 11.90 -7.62 -1.50
N ASN A 23 12.80 -7.66 -0.54
CA ASN A 23 13.02 -6.60 0.45
C ASN A 23 14.16 -5.67 0.02
N TYR A 24 14.00 -4.36 0.10
CA TYR A 24 15.00 -3.35 -0.30
C TYR A 24 15.18 -2.32 0.83
N GLU A 25 15.93 -2.69 1.84
CA GLU A 25 16.29 -1.80 2.95
C GLU A 25 17.09 -0.61 2.44
N ASP A 26 17.05 0.51 3.15
CA ASP A 26 17.83 1.72 2.86
C ASP A 26 17.69 2.31 1.44
N SER A 27 16.55 2.04 0.78
CA SER A 27 16.29 2.57 -0.57
C SER A 27 16.10 4.07 -0.61
N PHE A 28 15.82 4.68 0.54
CA PHE A 28 15.57 6.11 0.71
C PHE A 28 16.39 6.65 1.87
N THR A 29 16.88 7.89 1.76
CA THR A 29 17.49 8.56 2.90
C THR A 29 16.43 8.91 3.94
N LYS A 30 16.84 9.05 5.20
CA LYS A 30 15.94 9.50 6.27
C LYS A 30 15.26 10.82 5.92
N ASP A 31 15.99 11.79 5.41
CA ASP A 31 15.46 13.11 5.04
C ASP A 31 14.40 13.02 3.93
N GLN A 32 14.55 12.09 2.99
CA GLN A 32 13.54 11.82 1.96
C GLN A 32 12.28 11.23 2.56
N ALA A 33 12.43 10.21 3.41
CA ALA A 33 11.32 9.54 4.07
C ALA A 33 10.54 10.49 4.98
N ASP A 34 11.23 11.32 5.75
CA ASP A 34 10.61 12.31 6.64
C ASP A 34 9.82 13.37 5.85
N ARG A 35 10.40 13.95 4.79
CA ARG A 35 9.69 14.91 3.93
C ARG A 35 8.44 14.31 3.27
N TRP A 36 8.53 13.09 2.75
CA TRP A 36 7.37 12.43 2.15
C TRP A 36 6.30 12.09 3.17
N LEU A 37 6.70 11.70 4.38
CA LEU A 37 5.78 11.45 5.49
C LEU A 37 5.03 12.73 5.85
N GLU A 38 5.74 13.83 6.12
CA GLU A 38 5.17 15.13 6.49
C GLU A 38 4.21 15.64 5.42
N SER A 39 4.67 15.75 4.16
CA SER A 39 3.83 16.19 3.05
C SER A 39 2.61 15.26 2.85
N SER A 40 2.76 13.96 3.02
CA SER A 40 1.65 13.03 2.88
C SER A 40 0.62 13.15 4.01
N LEU A 41 1.05 13.39 5.24
CA LEU A 41 0.14 13.57 6.38
C LEU A 41 -0.67 14.85 6.25
N ASP A 42 -0.04 15.93 5.79
CA ASP A 42 -0.64 17.27 5.77
C ASP A 42 -1.48 17.53 4.51
N GLU A 43 -1.11 16.96 3.38
CA GLU A 43 -1.62 17.39 2.08
C GLU A 43 -2.47 16.33 1.35
N LEU A 44 -2.42 15.03 1.73
CA LEU A 44 -3.23 14.02 1.07
C LEU A 44 -4.70 14.06 1.53
N ASN A 45 -5.61 13.74 0.61
CA ASN A 45 -7.06 13.72 0.85
C ASN A 45 -7.49 12.49 1.66
N TRP A 46 -7.14 12.45 2.94
CA TRP A 46 -7.46 11.35 3.85
C TRP A 46 -8.96 11.22 4.11
N LEU A 47 -9.52 10.04 3.88
CA LEU A 47 -10.92 9.73 4.10
C LEU A 47 -11.07 8.55 5.07
N GLU A 48 -12.10 8.60 5.91
CA GLU A 48 -12.59 7.41 6.61
C GLU A 48 -13.25 6.47 5.60
N GLY A 49 -12.66 5.29 5.43
CA GLY A 49 -13.22 4.27 4.56
C GLY A 49 -14.26 3.42 5.29
N GLU A 50 -15.16 2.81 4.51
CA GLU A 50 -16.14 1.84 5.01
C GLU A 50 -16.15 0.62 4.10
N ILE A 51 -16.38 -0.54 4.69
CA ILE A 51 -16.60 -1.81 3.97
C ILE A 51 -17.97 -2.37 4.30
N LYS A 52 -18.55 -3.13 3.36
CA LYS A 52 -19.75 -3.92 3.65
C LYS A 52 -19.36 -5.29 4.20
N LEU A 53 -19.72 -5.54 5.45
CA LEU A 53 -19.53 -6.83 6.10
C LEU A 53 -20.86 -7.33 6.64
N PHE A 54 -21.29 -8.52 6.20
CA PHE A 54 -22.60 -9.11 6.56
C PHE A 54 -23.78 -8.13 6.39
N GLY A 55 -23.77 -7.36 5.28
CA GLY A 55 -24.84 -6.37 4.97
C GLY A 55 -24.80 -5.06 5.76
N LYS A 56 -23.84 -4.88 6.67
CA LYS A 56 -23.63 -3.66 7.45
C LYS A 56 -22.44 -2.86 6.92
N ASP A 57 -22.55 -1.55 6.89
CA ASP A 57 -21.41 -0.67 6.65
C ASP A 57 -20.58 -0.55 7.93
N ILE A 58 -19.32 -0.91 7.87
CA ILE A 58 -18.39 -0.87 8.99
C ILE A 58 -17.21 0.04 8.60
N LYS A 59 -16.92 1.02 9.46
CA LYS A 59 -15.73 1.87 9.29
C LYS A 59 -14.46 1.03 9.39
N ILE A 60 -13.54 1.25 8.45
CA ILE A 60 -12.21 0.62 8.53
C ILE A 60 -11.35 1.36 9.55
N PRO A 61 -10.56 0.65 10.36
CA PRO A 61 -9.71 1.27 11.38
C PRO A 61 -8.41 1.82 10.78
N ARG A 62 -8.51 2.79 9.91
CA ARG A 62 -7.45 3.60 9.29
C ARG A 62 -8.06 4.67 8.40
N LEU A 63 -7.28 5.66 8.01
CA LEU A 63 -7.64 6.56 6.91
C LEU A 63 -7.02 6.04 5.62
N GLN A 64 -7.67 6.33 4.50
CA GLN A 64 -7.17 5.96 3.18
C GLN A 64 -7.46 7.01 2.13
N CYS A 65 -6.65 7.04 1.08
CA CYS A 65 -6.92 7.81 -0.13
C CYS A 65 -6.28 7.12 -1.33
N TRP A 66 -6.87 7.33 -2.51
CA TRP A 66 -6.42 6.69 -3.74
C TRP A 66 -6.04 7.73 -4.80
N TYR A 67 -4.84 7.57 -5.37
CA TYR A 67 -4.29 8.43 -6.42
C TYR A 67 -3.94 7.57 -7.63
N ALA A 68 -4.24 8.04 -8.84
CA ALA A 68 -4.02 7.24 -10.04
C ALA A 68 -3.91 8.08 -11.30
N ASP A 69 -3.38 7.45 -12.34
CA ASP A 69 -3.40 7.97 -13.70
C ASP A 69 -4.85 8.20 -14.18
N GLU A 70 -5.02 9.09 -15.13
CA GLU A 70 -6.32 9.33 -15.75
C GLU A 70 -6.88 8.05 -16.39
N GLY A 71 -8.18 7.84 -16.26
CA GLY A 71 -8.87 6.65 -16.75
C GLY A 71 -8.79 5.41 -15.85
N CYS A 72 -7.98 5.42 -14.80
CA CYS A 72 -8.01 4.36 -13.80
C CYS A 72 -9.28 4.43 -12.95
N ASN A 73 -9.84 3.25 -12.65
CA ASN A 73 -10.95 3.08 -11.72
C ASN A 73 -10.59 1.98 -10.73
N TYR A 74 -10.91 2.15 -9.46
CA TYR A 74 -10.60 1.14 -8.44
C TYR A 74 -11.79 0.90 -7.52
N LYS A 75 -12.18 -0.37 -7.44
CA LYS A 75 -13.26 -0.81 -6.56
C LYS A 75 -12.68 -1.66 -5.43
N TYR A 76 -12.69 -1.10 -4.23
CA TYR A 76 -12.20 -1.77 -3.03
C TYR A 76 -13.38 -2.22 -2.15
N SER A 77 -13.42 -3.51 -1.78
CA SER A 77 -14.48 -4.08 -0.93
C SER A 77 -15.91 -3.68 -1.36
N GLY A 78 -16.15 -3.62 -2.69
CA GLY A 78 -17.46 -3.31 -3.25
C GLY A 78 -17.79 -1.83 -3.43
N LYS A 79 -16.98 -0.91 -2.91
CA LYS A 79 -17.13 0.54 -3.08
C LYS A 79 -16.11 1.09 -4.08
N MET A 80 -16.53 1.98 -4.97
CA MET A 80 -15.61 2.73 -5.83
C MET A 80 -14.89 3.78 -4.99
N LEU A 81 -13.56 3.80 -5.08
CA LEU A 81 -12.77 4.86 -4.47
C LEU A 81 -12.73 6.08 -5.40
N GLU A 82 -12.83 7.27 -4.82
CA GLU A 82 -12.67 8.51 -5.53
C GLU A 82 -11.20 8.66 -5.97
N ARG A 83 -11.00 8.91 -7.27
CA ARG A 83 -9.67 9.12 -7.83
C ARG A 83 -9.18 10.54 -7.56
N ASN A 84 -8.03 10.64 -6.94
CA ASN A 84 -7.28 11.88 -6.87
C ASN A 84 -6.21 11.93 -7.97
N ASN A 85 -5.88 13.13 -8.43
CA ASN A 85 -4.72 13.36 -9.28
C ASN A 85 -3.43 13.20 -8.46
N TRP A 86 -2.34 12.72 -9.10
CA TRP A 86 -1.08 12.49 -8.43
C TRP A 86 -0.59 13.70 -7.61
N HIS A 87 -0.31 13.46 -6.35
CA HIS A 87 0.36 14.40 -5.47
C HIS A 87 1.88 14.38 -5.72
N PRO A 88 2.59 15.53 -5.65
CA PRO A 88 4.04 15.59 -5.93
C PRO A 88 4.87 14.60 -5.12
N ALA A 89 4.64 14.47 -3.81
CA ALA A 89 5.34 13.51 -2.97
C ALA A 89 5.13 12.06 -3.42
N LEU A 90 3.89 11.69 -3.79
CA LEU A 90 3.58 10.34 -4.30
C LEU A 90 4.21 10.08 -5.67
N LEU A 91 4.32 11.11 -6.52
CA LEU A 91 5.04 11.00 -7.80
C LEU A 91 6.55 10.81 -7.60
N GLU A 92 7.16 11.50 -6.65
CA GLU A 92 8.57 11.28 -6.32
C GLU A 92 8.82 9.85 -5.86
N ILE A 93 7.98 9.34 -4.94
CA ILE A 93 8.05 7.96 -4.46
C ILE A 93 7.88 7.00 -5.64
N LYS A 94 6.81 7.16 -6.44
CA LYS A 94 6.53 6.36 -7.63
C LYS A 94 7.74 6.28 -8.56
N ASN A 95 8.30 7.43 -8.94
CA ASN A 95 9.45 7.49 -9.86
C ASN A 95 10.66 6.74 -9.31
N LYS A 96 10.93 6.86 -8.01
CA LYS A 96 12.03 6.11 -7.38
C LYS A 96 11.80 4.60 -7.39
N ILE A 97 10.62 4.14 -6.98
CA ILE A 97 10.32 2.71 -6.96
C ILE A 97 10.29 2.10 -8.37
N GLU A 98 9.84 2.85 -9.38
CA GLU A 98 9.89 2.41 -10.78
C GLU A 98 11.33 2.16 -11.26
N VAL A 99 12.27 3.03 -10.87
CA VAL A 99 13.71 2.83 -11.19
C VAL A 99 14.24 1.58 -10.50
N ILE A 100 13.96 1.42 -9.22
CA ILE A 100 14.50 0.33 -8.41
C ILE A 100 13.90 -1.03 -8.80
N THR A 101 12.58 -1.09 -9.09
CA THR A 101 11.88 -2.33 -9.46
C THR A 101 11.99 -2.68 -10.93
N SER A 102 12.27 -1.70 -11.79
CA SER A 102 12.09 -1.81 -13.24
C SER A 102 10.63 -2.18 -13.61
N GLN A 103 9.66 -1.76 -12.78
CA GLN A 103 8.23 -1.92 -13.00
C GLN A 103 7.57 -0.56 -13.20
N LYS A 104 6.34 -0.54 -13.73
CA LYS A 104 5.53 0.66 -13.89
C LYS A 104 4.29 0.57 -13.00
N TYR A 105 3.94 1.69 -12.37
CA TYR A 105 2.78 1.79 -11.49
C TYR A 105 1.88 2.94 -11.95
N ASN A 106 0.59 2.71 -12.01
CA ASN A 106 -0.41 3.68 -12.46
C ASN A 106 -1.36 4.15 -11.37
N SER A 107 -1.23 3.60 -10.18
CA SER A 107 -2.06 3.98 -9.04
C SER A 107 -1.37 3.68 -7.70
N VAL A 108 -1.87 4.30 -6.65
CA VAL A 108 -1.44 4.09 -5.26
C VAL A 108 -2.62 4.18 -4.31
N LEU A 109 -2.76 3.20 -3.43
CA LEU A 109 -3.62 3.26 -2.27
C LEU A 109 -2.77 3.62 -1.04
N ALA A 110 -2.95 4.81 -0.53
CA ALA A 110 -2.29 5.25 0.70
C ALA A 110 -3.17 4.92 1.91
N ASN A 111 -2.57 4.37 2.96
CA ASN A 111 -3.23 4.02 4.21
C ASN A 111 -2.51 4.68 5.39
N PHE A 112 -3.23 5.45 6.18
CA PHE A 112 -2.71 6.08 7.38
C PHE A 112 -3.27 5.42 8.64
N TYR A 113 -2.38 4.79 9.39
CA TYR A 113 -2.66 4.20 10.70
C TYR A 113 -2.30 5.22 11.78
N ARG A 114 -3.33 5.82 12.40
CA ARG A 114 -3.21 6.96 13.32
C ARG A 114 -2.54 6.58 14.64
N ASN A 115 -2.77 5.35 15.09
CA ASN A 115 -2.24 4.84 16.35
C ASN A 115 -2.22 3.30 16.38
N GLY A 116 -1.89 2.70 17.51
CA GLY A 116 -1.76 1.25 17.65
C GLY A 116 -3.07 0.46 17.57
N THR A 117 -4.24 1.12 17.56
CA THR A 117 -5.54 0.45 17.40
C THR A 117 -6.00 0.37 15.94
N ASP A 118 -5.44 1.19 15.07
CA ASP A 118 -5.70 1.10 13.63
C ASP A 118 -5.02 -0.14 13.04
N SER A 119 -5.70 -0.82 12.14
CA SER A 119 -5.24 -2.10 11.61
C SER A 119 -5.76 -2.40 10.20
N MET A 120 -5.17 -3.42 9.59
CA MET A 120 -5.65 -4.08 8.37
C MET A 120 -5.87 -5.56 8.69
N GLY A 121 -7.05 -6.08 8.39
CA GLY A 121 -7.33 -7.52 8.49
C GLY A 121 -6.64 -8.33 7.38
N TRP A 122 -6.61 -9.65 7.55
CA TRP A 122 -6.15 -10.56 6.50
C TRP A 122 -6.95 -10.39 5.22
N HIS A 123 -6.28 -10.15 4.13
CA HIS A 123 -6.86 -9.96 2.80
C HIS A 123 -5.89 -10.44 1.72
N SER A 124 -6.34 -10.43 0.49
CA SER A 124 -5.49 -10.61 -0.70
C SER A 124 -5.84 -9.50 -1.66
N ASP A 125 -4.82 -8.90 -2.25
CA ASP A 125 -4.97 -7.94 -3.34
C ASP A 125 -5.15 -8.74 -4.65
N ASP A 126 -6.36 -9.30 -4.82
CA ASP A 126 -6.73 -10.16 -5.94
C ASP A 126 -7.94 -9.61 -6.72
N GLU A 127 -8.18 -8.32 -6.62
CA GLU A 127 -9.21 -7.64 -7.39
C GLU A 127 -8.99 -7.78 -8.89
N SER A 128 -10.08 -8.03 -9.62
CA SER A 128 -10.04 -8.26 -11.09
C SER A 128 -9.45 -7.10 -11.90
N MET A 129 -9.31 -5.94 -11.29
CA MET A 129 -8.73 -4.74 -11.90
C MET A 129 -7.20 -4.70 -11.79
N LEU A 130 -6.61 -5.49 -10.92
CA LEU A 130 -5.17 -5.66 -10.82
C LEU A 130 -4.68 -6.62 -11.90
N SER A 131 -3.59 -6.28 -12.57
CA SER A 131 -2.96 -7.19 -13.52
C SER A 131 -2.46 -8.44 -12.79
N LYS A 132 -2.83 -9.63 -13.27
CA LYS A 132 -2.49 -10.90 -12.62
C LYS A 132 -1.01 -11.15 -12.40
N ASP A 133 -0.15 -10.54 -13.21
CA ASP A 133 1.31 -10.69 -13.16
C ASP A 133 2.03 -9.42 -12.69
N SER A 134 1.29 -8.43 -12.17
CA SER A 134 1.90 -7.19 -11.68
C SER A 134 2.43 -7.37 -10.26
N ALA A 135 3.62 -6.82 -10.02
CA ALA A 135 4.14 -6.69 -8.66
C ALA A 135 3.40 -5.58 -7.91
N ILE A 136 3.09 -5.82 -6.64
CA ILE A 136 2.63 -4.77 -5.72
C ILE A 136 3.86 -4.22 -5.01
N ALA A 137 4.02 -2.91 -5.02
CA ALA A 137 5.08 -2.22 -4.28
C ALA A 137 4.51 -1.56 -3.02
N SER A 138 5.12 -1.80 -1.85
CA SER A 138 4.71 -1.24 -0.54
C SER A 138 5.82 -0.38 0.04
N VAL A 139 5.55 0.88 0.32
CA VAL A 139 6.48 1.79 1.00
C VAL A 139 5.93 2.12 2.39
N SER A 140 6.73 1.86 3.42
CA SER A 140 6.39 2.21 4.80
C SER A 140 7.17 3.45 5.22
N LEU A 141 6.47 4.44 5.77
CA LEU A 141 7.05 5.67 6.29
C LEU A 141 6.62 5.88 7.75
N GLY A 142 7.52 6.41 8.56
CA GLY A 142 7.30 6.69 9.97
C GLY A 142 7.54 5.49 10.88
N GLN A 143 6.67 5.28 11.89
CA GLN A 143 6.85 4.24 12.90
C GLN A 143 6.75 2.83 12.31
N GLU A 144 7.67 1.96 12.63
CA GLU A 144 7.65 0.55 12.23
C GLU A 144 6.40 -0.18 12.73
N ARG A 145 5.89 -1.07 11.89
CA ARG A 145 4.82 -2.02 12.22
C ARG A 145 5.04 -3.34 11.49
N PRO A 146 4.68 -4.48 12.09
CA PRO A 146 4.75 -5.77 11.40
C PRO A 146 3.85 -5.79 10.15
N LEU A 147 4.41 -6.27 9.04
CA LEU A 147 3.66 -6.67 7.86
C LEU A 147 3.66 -8.19 7.80
N CYS A 148 2.50 -8.78 8.07
CA CYS A 148 2.38 -10.21 8.19
C CYS A 148 1.84 -10.83 6.90
N PHE A 149 2.35 -11.99 6.53
CA PHE A 149 1.90 -12.79 5.40
C PHE A 149 1.41 -14.15 5.87
N LYS A 150 0.34 -14.64 5.26
CA LYS A 150 -0.22 -15.97 5.53
C LYS A 150 -0.59 -16.66 4.21
N HIS A 151 -0.19 -17.91 4.05
CA HIS A 151 -0.62 -18.71 2.91
C HIS A 151 -2.13 -19.01 2.99
N LYS A 152 -2.86 -18.97 1.86
CA LYS A 152 -4.32 -19.16 1.85
C LYS A 152 -4.75 -20.57 2.30
N ASN A 153 -3.99 -21.59 1.93
CA ASN A 153 -4.36 -23.00 2.07
C ASN A 153 -3.40 -23.81 2.95
N GLU A 154 -2.28 -23.25 3.35
CA GLU A 154 -1.27 -23.93 4.16
C GLU A 154 -1.07 -23.20 5.48
N ASP A 155 -0.68 -23.91 6.53
CA ASP A 155 -0.39 -23.31 7.83
C ASP A 155 1.01 -22.67 7.86
N ILE A 156 1.22 -21.71 6.95
CA ILE A 156 2.46 -20.96 6.79
C ILE A 156 2.16 -19.48 6.99
N SER A 157 2.80 -18.87 7.96
CA SER A 157 2.75 -17.41 8.20
C SER A 157 4.11 -16.88 8.60
N PHE A 158 4.41 -15.61 8.28
CA PHE A 158 5.63 -14.90 8.66
C PHE A 158 5.40 -13.38 8.65
N SER A 159 6.30 -12.64 9.27
CA SER A 159 6.29 -11.17 9.35
C SER A 159 7.69 -10.62 9.16
#